data_51dd08a3fe0cb88ea8d239ceb883b041
#
_entry.id   51dd08a3fe0cb88ea8d239ceb883b041
#
_cell.length_a   1.000
_cell.length_b   1.000
_cell.length_c   1.000
_cell.angle_alpha   90.00
_cell.angle_beta   90.00
_cell.angle_gamma   90.00
#
_symmetry.space_group_name_H-M   'P 1'
#
loop_
_entity.id
_entity.type
_entity.pdbx_description
1 polymer ?
#
loop_
_entity_poly.entity_id
_entity_poly.type
_entity_poly.pdbx_seq_one_letter_code
_entity_poly.pdbx_strand_id
1 'polypeptide(L)'
;MKRHIFNTFILGFAIASCTDPFMGQTATDHVAPGPIKNAKVINLEGSALITYDLPEDEDLLYIKATYQRNKDVIAQNKASVYTDTLTIVGLGDTLARDVEVVAVDRSGNMSEAVQVTIHPKTPPIKTVFKSLSVEPALSGIQLNWENEHNLNLAISVIRWDKKEYVPVETIYSSQTAGNYGVRKQKAKETKFGIFMRDQWMNYTDTSFVTVTPFYEEQITDLAMYTMQGDGKPEWQDYGFRPEYLFDASRNDGGFHTTNSSGKLPHQITFKCGKAYQLRRFKIFQRSEDNYPYNQANPKE
;
A
#
# COMPACT_ATOMS: atom_id res chain seq x y z
N MET A 1 -67.59 -42.80 15.03
CA MET A 1 -66.68 -42.53 13.93
C MET A 1 -66.84 -41.07 13.45
N LYS A 2 -65.98 -40.15 13.84
CA LYS A 2 -65.99 -38.77 13.40
C LYS A 2 -64.77 -38.55 12.51
N ARG A 3 -64.97 -38.29 11.26
CA ARG A 3 -63.94 -37.96 10.25
C ARG A 3 -63.61 -36.47 10.38
N HIS A 4 -62.38 -36.13 10.73
CA HIS A 4 -61.85 -34.80 10.63
C HIS A 4 -61.25 -34.59 9.23
N ILE A 5 -61.85 -33.67 8.50
CA ILE A 5 -61.36 -33.15 7.21
C ILE A 5 -60.31 -32.07 7.53
N PHE A 6 -59.06 -32.31 7.19
CA PHE A 6 -57.96 -31.36 7.31
C PHE A 6 -57.89 -30.51 6.04
N ASN A 7 -58.38 -29.28 6.12
CA ASN A 7 -58.26 -28.32 5.03
C ASN A 7 -56.84 -27.75 5.02
N THR A 8 -56.03 -28.14 4.07
CA THR A 8 -54.68 -27.58 3.83
C THR A 8 -54.86 -26.32 2.99
N PHE A 9 -54.66 -25.18 3.60
CA PHE A 9 -54.61 -23.88 2.95
C PHE A 9 -53.19 -23.69 2.36
N ILE A 10 -53.06 -23.82 1.04
CA ILE A 10 -51.81 -23.52 0.31
C ILE A 10 -51.79 -21.99 0.11
N LEU A 11 -50.98 -21.30 0.92
CA LEU A 11 -50.69 -19.88 0.78
C LEU A 11 -49.65 -19.73 -0.35
N GLY A 12 -50.10 -19.40 -1.57
CA GLY A 12 -49.22 -19.08 -2.70
C GLY A 12 -48.46 -17.76 -2.41
N PHE A 13 -47.16 -17.86 -2.17
CA PHE A 13 -46.28 -16.71 -2.09
C PHE A 13 -45.99 -16.25 -3.53
N ALA A 14 -46.65 -15.18 -3.98
CA ALA A 14 -46.29 -14.49 -5.21
C ALA A 14 -44.94 -13.76 -4.96
N ILE A 15 -43.83 -14.32 -5.48
CA ILE A 15 -42.56 -13.62 -5.54
C ILE A 15 -42.71 -12.54 -6.62
N ALA A 16 -43.06 -11.32 -6.19
CA ALA A 16 -42.91 -10.14 -7.03
C ALA A 16 -41.39 -9.92 -7.18
N SER A 17 -40.81 -10.45 -8.24
CA SER A 17 -39.46 -10.07 -8.68
C SER A 17 -39.52 -8.59 -9.06
N CYS A 18 -39.02 -7.71 -8.20
CA CYS A 18 -38.68 -6.35 -8.60
C CYS A 18 -37.53 -6.48 -9.62
N THR A 19 -37.88 -6.48 -10.89
CA THR A 19 -36.89 -6.13 -11.92
C THR A 19 -36.67 -4.63 -11.76
N ASP A 20 -35.52 -4.25 -11.15
CA ASP A 20 -35.10 -2.86 -11.17
C ASP A 20 -35.12 -2.41 -12.63
N PRO A 21 -35.76 -1.26 -12.93
CA PRO A 21 -35.72 -0.75 -14.29
C PRO A 21 -34.25 -0.54 -14.66
N PHE A 22 -33.86 -1.03 -15.83
CA PHE A 22 -32.52 -0.84 -16.36
C PHE A 22 -32.19 0.65 -16.34
N MET A 23 -31.31 1.06 -15.40
CA MET A 23 -30.90 2.45 -15.18
C MET A 23 -29.76 2.85 -16.15
N GLY A 24 -29.51 2.07 -17.20
CA GLY A 24 -28.56 2.37 -18.25
C GLY A 24 -29.12 3.35 -19.28
N GLN A 25 -28.24 4.00 -20.00
CA GLN A 25 -28.62 4.81 -21.16
C GLN A 25 -29.24 3.88 -22.23
N THR A 26 -30.45 4.18 -22.65
CA THR A 26 -31.06 3.51 -23.80
C THR A 26 -30.53 4.17 -25.07
N ALA A 27 -30.09 3.33 -26.04
CA ALA A 27 -29.70 3.84 -27.34
C ALA A 27 -30.88 4.62 -27.98
N THR A 28 -30.61 5.82 -28.42
CA THR A 28 -31.61 6.72 -29.06
C THR A 28 -31.50 6.68 -30.58
N ASP A 29 -30.33 6.28 -31.10
CA ASP A 29 -30.05 6.15 -32.54
C ASP A 29 -28.95 5.13 -32.86
N HIS A 30 -28.54 5.07 -34.12
CA HIS A 30 -27.46 4.23 -34.64
C HIS A 30 -26.47 5.04 -35.49
N VAL A 31 -26.39 6.35 -35.27
CA VAL A 31 -25.49 7.25 -35.97
C VAL A 31 -24.22 7.40 -35.14
N ALA A 32 -23.09 6.98 -35.69
CA ALA A 32 -21.81 7.10 -34.97
C ALA A 32 -21.29 8.55 -35.03
N PRO A 33 -20.64 9.01 -33.92
CA PRO A 33 -20.00 10.33 -33.90
C PRO A 33 -18.85 10.41 -34.92
N GLY A 34 -18.45 11.61 -35.28
CA GLY A 34 -17.23 11.83 -36.04
C GLY A 34 -15.97 11.47 -35.25
N PRO A 35 -14.85 11.15 -35.91
CA PRO A 35 -13.59 10.91 -35.23
C PRO A 35 -13.00 12.20 -34.62
N ILE A 36 -12.13 12.08 -33.62
CA ILE A 36 -11.33 13.20 -33.12
C ILE A 36 -10.44 13.76 -34.22
N LYS A 37 -10.06 15.04 -34.09
CA LYS A 37 -9.18 15.72 -35.05
C LYS A 37 -7.97 16.31 -34.36
N ASN A 38 -6.94 16.66 -35.14
CA ASN A 38 -5.75 17.39 -34.68
C ASN A 38 -5.07 16.77 -33.42
N ALA A 39 -5.05 15.44 -33.32
CA ALA A 39 -4.44 14.76 -32.21
C ALA A 39 -2.94 15.10 -32.08
N LYS A 40 -2.51 15.51 -30.88
CA LYS A 40 -1.11 15.80 -30.52
C LYS A 40 -0.71 15.02 -29.28
N VAL A 41 0.54 14.59 -29.21
CA VAL A 41 1.08 13.78 -28.12
C VAL A 41 2.08 14.57 -27.29
N ILE A 42 1.94 14.51 -25.97
CA ILE A 42 2.93 14.96 -25.01
C ILE A 42 3.41 13.72 -24.24
N ASN A 43 4.62 13.28 -24.51
CA ASN A 43 5.22 12.12 -23.85
C ASN A 43 5.75 12.47 -22.46
N LEU A 44 5.31 11.75 -21.44
CA LEU A 44 5.65 11.93 -20.05
C LEU A 44 6.30 10.65 -19.47
N GLU A 45 6.74 10.71 -18.24
CA GLU A 45 7.36 9.57 -17.53
C GLU A 45 6.33 8.47 -17.25
N GLY A 46 6.52 7.30 -17.90
CA GLY A 46 5.60 6.17 -17.82
C GLY A 46 4.17 6.47 -18.24
N SER A 47 3.96 7.55 -19.02
CA SER A 47 2.65 8.05 -19.39
C SER A 47 2.72 8.92 -20.66
N ALA A 48 1.55 9.30 -21.18
CA ALA A 48 1.42 10.29 -22.24
C ALA A 48 0.09 11.04 -22.12
N LEU A 49 0.05 12.27 -22.60
CA LEU A 49 -1.17 13.02 -22.84
C LEU A 49 -1.43 13.08 -24.33
N ILE A 50 -2.68 12.88 -24.72
CA ILE A 50 -3.15 13.06 -26.11
C ILE A 50 -4.17 14.18 -26.07
N THR A 51 -3.84 15.33 -26.69
CA THR A 51 -4.77 16.43 -26.88
C THR A 51 -5.40 16.34 -28.26
N TYR A 52 -6.66 16.75 -28.40
CA TYR A 52 -7.42 16.61 -29.64
C TYR A 52 -8.57 17.62 -29.71
N ASP A 53 -9.08 17.83 -30.91
CA ASP A 53 -10.35 18.53 -31.10
C ASP A 53 -11.49 17.49 -31.04
N LEU A 54 -12.52 17.80 -30.26
CA LEU A 54 -13.74 16.99 -30.17
C LEU A 54 -14.54 17.05 -31.46
N PRO A 55 -15.21 15.96 -31.88
CA PRO A 55 -16.18 16.03 -32.97
C PRO A 55 -17.41 16.89 -32.57
N GLU A 56 -18.01 17.52 -33.55
CA GLU A 56 -19.29 18.21 -33.40
C GLU A 56 -20.41 17.15 -33.42
N ASP A 57 -20.84 16.74 -32.22
CA ASP A 57 -21.86 15.72 -32.02
C ASP A 57 -22.64 16.06 -30.74
N GLU A 58 -23.99 16.17 -30.83
CA GLU A 58 -24.82 16.67 -29.75
C GLU A 58 -24.96 15.68 -28.60
N ASP A 59 -24.82 14.38 -28.85
CA ASP A 59 -24.94 13.33 -27.86
C ASP A 59 -23.61 12.63 -27.54
N LEU A 60 -22.47 13.23 -27.93
CA LEU A 60 -21.16 12.74 -27.57
C LEU A 60 -21.04 12.52 -26.05
N LEU A 61 -20.54 11.37 -25.65
CA LEU A 61 -20.45 10.98 -24.23
C LEU A 61 -19.01 11.02 -23.68
N TYR A 62 -18.06 10.40 -24.37
CA TYR A 62 -16.65 10.39 -23.97
C TYR A 62 -15.73 10.02 -25.15
N ILE A 63 -14.46 10.35 -24.98
CA ILE A 63 -13.37 9.82 -25.84
C ILE A 63 -12.72 8.65 -25.12
N LYS A 64 -12.47 7.55 -25.84
CA LYS A 64 -11.87 6.32 -25.32
C LYS A 64 -10.57 6.03 -26.04
N ALA A 65 -9.50 5.82 -25.26
CA ALA A 65 -8.26 5.24 -25.76
C ALA A 65 -8.15 3.77 -25.38
N THR A 66 -7.67 2.96 -26.33
CA THR A 66 -7.30 1.57 -26.10
C THR A 66 -5.83 1.38 -26.48
N TYR A 67 -5.03 0.81 -25.59
CA TYR A 67 -3.59 0.66 -25.78
C TYR A 67 -3.04 -0.56 -25.07
N GLN A 68 -1.94 -1.10 -25.59
CA GLN A 68 -1.18 -2.15 -24.92
C GLN A 68 -0.36 -1.55 -23.78
N ARG A 69 -0.80 -1.76 -22.53
CA ARG A 69 -0.08 -1.24 -21.35
C ARG A 69 1.20 -2.02 -21.08
N ASN A 70 1.14 -3.34 -21.16
CA ASN A 70 2.28 -4.26 -21.16
C ASN A 70 1.95 -5.49 -22.03
N LYS A 71 2.85 -6.46 -22.12
CA LYS A 71 2.69 -7.63 -23.00
C LYS A 71 1.39 -8.44 -22.76
N ASP A 72 0.83 -8.38 -21.56
CA ASP A 72 -0.31 -9.20 -21.13
C ASP A 72 -1.60 -8.40 -20.95
N VAL A 73 -1.54 -7.06 -20.96
CA VAL A 73 -2.67 -6.20 -20.59
C VAL A 73 -2.95 -5.14 -21.65
N ILE A 74 -4.15 -5.21 -22.23
CA ILE A 74 -4.75 -4.13 -22.98
C ILE A 74 -5.52 -3.25 -21.98
N ALA A 75 -5.20 -1.97 -21.94
CA ALA A 75 -5.82 -0.99 -21.07
C ALA A 75 -6.73 -0.05 -21.86
N GLN A 76 -7.70 0.53 -21.16
CA GLN A 76 -8.56 1.55 -21.70
C GLN A 76 -8.62 2.73 -20.74
N ASN A 77 -8.52 3.94 -21.28
CA ASN A 77 -8.77 5.16 -20.55
C ASN A 77 -9.87 5.95 -21.27
N LYS A 78 -10.63 6.70 -20.49
CA LYS A 78 -11.73 7.53 -20.98
C LYS A 78 -11.53 8.96 -20.54
N ALA A 79 -11.89 9.90 -21.41
CA ALA A 79 -11.94 11.32 -21.13
C ALA A 79 -13.34 11.84 -21.41
N SER A 80 -13.89 12.65 -20.51
CA SER A 80 -15.19 13.27 -20.66
C SER A 80 -15.19 14.28 -21.84
N VAL A 81 -16.35 14.54 -22.40
CA VAL A 81 -16.55 15.61 -23.40
C VAL A 81 -16.24 17.02 -22.91
N TYR A 82 -16.02 17.20 -21.60
CA TYR A 82 -15.63 18.50 -21.03
C TYR A 82 -14.11 18.72 -21.02
N THR A 83 -13.34 17.82 -21.60
CA THR A 83 -11.88 17.93 -21.75
C THR A 83 -11.45 17.53 -23.16
N ASP A 84 -10.46 18.21 -23.65
CA ASP A 84 -9.77 17.94 -24.92
C ASP A 84 -8.50 17.10 -24.74
N THR A 85 -8.31 16.53 -23.56
CA THR A 85 -7.09 15.82 -23.18
C THR A 85 -7.42 14.45 -22.59
N LEU A 86 -6.76 13.41 -23.10
CA LEU A 86 -6.84 12.04 -22.64
C LEU A 86 -5.47 11.60 -22.11
N THR A 87 -5.46 11.01 -20.93
CA THR A 87 -4.23 10.55 -20.27
C THR A 87 -4.03 9.06 -20.49
N ILE A 88 -2.85 8.67 -20.95
CA ILE A 88 -2.37 7.28 -21.03
C ILE A 88 -1.43 7.03 -19.86
N VAL A 89 -1.67 6.01 -19.05
CA VAL A 89 -0.93 5.76 -17.81
C VAL A 89 -0.49 4.30 -17.65
N GLY A 90 0.44 4.08 -16.74
CA GLY A 90 0.86 2.75 -16.32
C GLY A 90 1.82 2.06 -17.26
N LEU A 91 2.57 2.84 -18.06
CA LEU A 91 3.56 2.31 -19.00
C LEU A 91 4.87 2.01 -18.25
N GLY A 92 5.31 0.75 -18.31
CA GLY A 92 6.47 0.24 -17.56
C GLY A 92 7.81 0.35 -18.28
N ASP A 93 7.83 0.86 -19.51
CA ASP A 93 9.02 0.99 -20.35
C ASP A 93 8.91 2.20 -21.29
N THR A 94 9.90 2.37 -22.17
CA THR A 94 9.99 3.49 -23.13
C THR A 94 9.66 3.08 -24.56
N LEU A 95 9.08 1.89 -24.77
CA LEU A 95 8.76 1.40 -26.11
C LEU A 95 7.63 2.23 -26.73
N ALA A 96 7.75 2.51 -28.00
CA ALA A 96 6.67 3.12 -28.77
C ALA A 96 5.43 2.23 -28.76
N ARG A 97 4.25 2.85 -28.66
CA ARG A 97 2.96 2.17 -28.70
C ARG A 97 1.95 2.93 -29.51
N ASP A 98 1.17 2.20 -30.27
CA ASP A 98 -0.01 2.74 -30.91
C ASP A 98 -1.20 2.72 -29.97
N VAL A 99 -1.89 3.83 -29.91
CA VAL A 99 -3.09 4.05 -29.12
C VAL A 99 -4.24 4.25 -30.09
N GLU A 100 -5.24 3.42 -30.00
CA GLU A 100 -6.49 3.58 -30.70
C GLU A 100 -7.40 4.54 -29.94
N VAL A 101 -7.83 5.62 -30.58
CA VAL A 101 -8.70 6.64 -29.97
C VAL A 101 -9.99 6.70 -30.75
N VAL A 102 -11.12 6.51 -30.07
CA VAL A 102 -12.47 6.61 -30.63
C VAL A 102 -13.33 7.57 -29.82
N ALA A 103 -14.24 8.26 -30.47
CA ALA A 103 -15.33 8.98 -29.85
C ALA A 103 -16.52 8.03 -29.64
N VAL A 104 -17.22 8.18 -28.51
CA VAL A 104 -18.38 7.32 -28.16
C VAL A 104 -19.54 8.23 -27.74
N ASP A 105 -20.71 8.03 -28.35
CA ASP A 105 -21.94 8.76 -28.04
C ASP A 105 -22.73 8.13 -26.88
N ARG A 106 -23.87 8.71 -26.56
CA ARG A 106 -24.79 8.20 -25.51
C ARG A 106 -25.52 6.94 -25.91
N SER A 107 -25.64 6.66 -27.19
CA SER A 107 -26.24 5.43 -27.73
C SER A 107 -25.24 4.26 -27.78
N GLY A 108 -23.94 4.52 -27.52
CA GLY A 108 -22.85 3.54 -27.53
C GLY A 108 -22.25 3.33 -28.92
N ASN A 109 -22.62 4.13 -29.91
CA ASN A 109 -21.98 4.09 -31.22
C ASN A 109 -20.55 4.65 -31.11
N MET A 110 -19.64 4.11 -31.90
CA MET A 110 -18.23 4.48 -31.89
C MET A 110 -17.81 5.05 -33.24
N SER A 111 -17.03 6.11 -33.21
CA SER A 111 -16.43 6.70 -34.43
C SER A 111 -15.44 5.73 -35.08
N GLU A 112 -14.99 6.09 -36.28
CA GLU A 112 -13.75 5.53 -36.82
C GLU A 112 -12.60 5.78 -35.86
N ALA A 113 -11.67 4.82 -35.75
CA ALA A 113 -10.54 4.90 -34.87
C ALA A 113 -9.43 5.79 -35.44
N VAL A 114 -8.91 6.68 -34.60
CA VAL A 114 -7.71 7.45 -34.89
C VAL A 114 -6.52 6.80 -34.19
N GLN A 115 -5.51 6.39 -34.98
CA GLN A 115 -4.28 5.80 -34.45
C GLN A 115 -3.29 6.89 -34.07
N VAL A 116 -2.79 6.86 -32.83
CA VAL A 116 -1.84 7.84 -32.30
C VAL A 116 -0.66 7.10 -31.67
N THR A 117 0.56 7.32 -32.18
CA THR A 117 1.76 6.67 -31.61
C THR A 117 2.33 7.53 -30.48
N ILE A 118 2.56 6.92 -29.33
CA ILE A 118 3.20 7.53 -28.16
C ILE A 118 4.61 6.96 -27.93
N HIS A 119 5.49 7.78 -27.33
CA HIS A 119 6.86 7.42 -26.95
C HIS A 119 7.09 7.78 -25.47
N PRO A 120 6.64 6.98 -24.52
CA PRO A 120 6.75 7.30 -23.10
C PRO A 120 8.20 7.47 -22.68
N LYS A 121 8.45 8.41 -21.76
CA LYS A 121 9.75 8.57 -21.11
C LYS A 121 9.94 7.51 -20.03
N THR A 122 11.15 7.43 -19.49
CA THR A 122 11.50 6.47 -18.43
C THR A 122 10.44 6.46 -17.32
N PRO A 123 9.86 5.29 -17.01
CA PRO A 123 8.85 5.19 -15.96
C PRO A 123 9.41 5.56 -14.58
N PRO A 124 8.63 6.29 -13.75
CA PRO A 124 9.09 6.75 -12.45
C PRO A 124 9.58 5.64 -11.53
N ILE A 125 8.99 4.44 -11.59
CA ILE A 125 9.46 3.30 -10.79
C ILE A 125 10.94 2.94 -11.05
N LYS A 126 11.45 3.14 -12.26
CA LYS A 126 12.87 2.91 -12.59
C LYS A 126 13.77 3.97 -11.95
N THR A 127 13.28 5.20 -11.83
CA THR A 127 13.99 6.28 -11.14
C THR A 127 14.05 6.01 -9.65
N VAL A 128 12.93 5.62 -9.03
CA VAL A 128 12.89 5.20 -7.62
C VAL A 128 13.85 4.03 -7.38
N PHE A 129 13.84 3.02 -8.24
CA PHE A 129 14.73 1.87 -8.08
C PHE A 129 16.22 2.23 -8.17
N LYS A 130 16.59 3.22 -8.96
CA LYS A 130 17.97 3.73 -9.04
C LYS A 130 18.43 4.42 -7.76
N SER A 131 17.50 5.02 -7.00
CA SER A 131 17.82 5.66 -5.72
C SER A 131 17.95 4.67 -4.56
N LEU A 132 17.55 3.39 -4.77
CA LEU A 132 17.60 2.38 -3.73
C LEU A 132 19.03 2.15 -3.24
N SER A 133 19.25 2.34 -1.95
CA SER A 133 20.45 1.91 -1.23
C SER A 133 20.12 0.82 -0.21
N VAL A 134 21.07 -0.07 -0.03
CA VAL A 134 20.96 -1.22 0.87
C VAL A 134 22.21 -1.31 1.73
N GLU A 135 22.06 -1.22 3.04
CA GLU A 135 23.16 -1.24 3.99
C GLU A 135 22.98 -2.31 5.05
N PRO A 136 24.06 -2.87 5.61
CA PRO A 136 23.96 -3.75 6.76
C PRO A 136 23.37 -2.99 7.96
N ALA A 137 22.46 -3.66 8.67
CA ALA A 137 21.81 -3.11 9.85
C ALA A 137 21.74 -4.15 10.96
N LEU A 138 21.31 -3.72 12.15
CA LEU A 138 21.10 -4.60 13.29
C LEU A 138 20.08 -5.69 12.95
N SER A 139 20.50 -6.94 13.07
CA SER A 139 19.69 -8.11 12.73
C SER A 139 19.04 -8.04 11.33
N GLY A 140 19.70 -7.42 10.35
CA GLY A 140 19.14 -7.31 9.01
C GLY A 140 19.82 -6.32 8.08
N ILE A 141 19.01 -5.72 7.21
CA ILE A 141 19.44 -4.70 6.24
C ILE A 141 18.56 -3.46 6.37
N GLN A 142 19.15 -2.31 6.07
CA GLN A 142 18.46 -1.02 5.97
C GLN A 142 18.28 -0.69 4.50
N LEU A 143 17.05 -0.39 4.11
CA LEU A 143 16.68 0.09 2.78
C LEU A 143 16.42 1.58 2.86
N ASN A 144 16.93 2.36 1.92
CA ASN A 144 16.56 3.75 1.71
C ASN A 144 16.23 3.96 0.24
N TRP A 145 15.23 4.79 -0.06
CA TRP A 145 14.82 5.14 -1.42
C TRP A 145 14.17 6.51 -1.48
N GLU A 146 14.17 7.11 -2.65
CA GLU A 146 13.47 8.35 -2.96
C GLU A 146 12.32 8.05 -3.93
N ASN A 147 11.17 8.65 -3.72
CA ASN A 147 9.93 8.44 -4.48
C ASN A 147 9.21 9.79 -4.72
N GLU A 148 9.86 10.66 -5.45
CA GLU A 148 9.40 12.05 -5.70
C GLU A 148 7.99 12.13 -6.28
N HIS A 149 7.56 11.11 -7.00
CA HIS A 149 6.23 11.03 -7.63
C HIS A 149 5.16 10.38 -6.74
N ASN A 150 5.45 10.07 -5.48
CA ASN A 150 4.52 9.41 -4.56
C ASN A 150 3.89 8.13 -5.13
N LEU A 151 4.67 7.34 -5.88
CA LEU A 151 4.17 6.08 -6.42
C LEU A 151 3.74 5.14 -5.31
N ASN A 152 2.64 4.43 -5.53
CA ASN A 152 2.27 3.30 -4.69
C ASN A 152 3.20 2.12 -5.00
N LEU A 153 4.18 1.91 -4.14
CA LEU A 153 5.22 0.90 -4.30
C LEU A 153 4.98 -0.32 -3.45
N ALA A 154 5.31 -1.48 -3.98
CA ALA A 154 5.57 -2.68 -3.21
C ALA A 154 7.06 -3.05 -3.41
N ILE A 155 7.85 -2.95 -2.35
CA ILE A 155 9.27 -3.24 -2.32
C ILE A 155 9.45 -4.63 -1.72
N SER A 156 9.83 -5.59 -2.53
CA SER A 156 9.98 -6.99 -2.12
C SER A 156 11.45 -7.31 -1.86
N VAL A 157 11.68 -7.93 -0.71
CA VAL A 157 13.00 -8.40 -0.29
C VAL A 157 12.99 -9.93 -0.29
N ILE A 158 13.95 -10.51 -0.97
CA ILE A 158 14.23 -11.94 -1.00
C ILE A 158 15.66 -12.18 -0.51
N ARG A 159 15.95 -13.38 -0.03
CA ARG A 159 17.31 -13.77 0.34
C ARG A 159 17.64 -15.14 -0.23
N TRP A 160 18.92 -15.36 -0.49
CA TRP A 160 19.42 -16.69 -0.87
C TRP A 160 19.41 -17.62 0.34
N ASP A 161 18.77 -18.77 0.20
CA ASP A 161 18.77 -19.81 1.22
C ASP A 161 19.09 -21.18 0.59
N LYS A 162 20.31 -21.62 0.79
CA LYS A 162 20.86 -22.92 0.31
C LYS A 162 20.82 -23.11 -1.20
N LYS A 163 19.65 -23.12 -1.85
CA LYS A 163 19.47 -23.48 -3.27
C LYS A 163 18.56 -22.52 -4.03
N GLU A 164 17.85 -21.66 -3.32
CA GLU A 164 16.84 -20.78 -3.93
C GLU A 164 16.71 -19.44 -3.19
N TYR A 165 16.06 -18.48 -3.85
CA TYR A 165 15.66 -17.24 -3.22
C TYR A 165 14.33 -17.43 -2.52
N VAL A 166 14.29 -17.13 -1.22
CA VAL A 166 13.08 -17.19 -0.40
C VAL A 166 12.59 -15.77 -0.08
N PRO A 167 11.28 -15.54 -0.05
CA PRO A 167 10.73 -14.27 0.38
C PRO A 167 11.11 -13.96 1.84
N VAL A 168 11.42 -12.70 2.10
CA VAL A 168 11.68 -12.18 3.45
C VAL A 168 10.52 -11.30 3.89
N GLU A 169 10.26 -10.25 3.12
CA GLU A 169 9.26 -9.23 3.45
C GLU A 169 8.88 -8.43 2.20
N THR A 170 7.67 -7.87 2.19
CA THR A 170 7.25 -6.87 1.21
C THR A 170 6.75 -5.63 1.94
N ILE A 171 7.34 -4.49 1.61
CA ILE A 171 7.05 -3.18 2.19
C ILE A 171 6.16 -2.42 1.21
N TYR A 172 5.05 -1.88 1.69
CA TYR A 172 4.17 -1.01 0.90
C TYR A 172 4.38 0.44 1.34
N SER A 173 4.63 1.33 0.39
CA SER A 173 4.88 2.74 0.67
C SER A 173 4.46 3.62 -0.50
N SER A 174 3.91 4.79 -0.18
CA SER A 174 3.67 5.89 -1.13
C SER A 174 4.35 7.18 -0.69
N GLN A 175 5.22 7.13 0.33
CA GLN A 175 5.93 8.30 0.83
C GLN A 175 6.98 8.77 -0.16
N THR A 176 7.26 10.08 -0.16
CA THR A 176 8.27 10.73 -1.04
C THR A 176 9.69 10.23 -0.81
N ALA A 177 10.00 9.74 0.39
CA ALA A 177 11.23 9.05 0.72
C ALA A 177 10.93 7.95 1.71
N GLY A 178 11.68 6.89 1.69
CA GLY A 178 11.53 5.77 2.59
C GLY A 178 12.83 5.34 3.23
N ASN A 179 12.71 4.95 4.50
CA ASN A 179 13.75 4.35 5.30
C ASN A 179 13.16 3.15 6.04
N TYR A 180 13.59 1.94 5.73
CA TYR A 180 13.01 0.74 6.30
C TYR A 180 14.05 -0.32 6.66
N GLY A 181 13.95 -0.84 7.88
CA GLY A 181 14.82 -1.90 8.38
C GLY A 181 14.18 -3.29 8.29
N VAL A 182 14.62 -4.10 7.36
CA VAL A 182 14.28 -5.53 7.28
C VAL A 182 15.04 -6.27 8.38
N ARG A 183 14.31 -6.88 9.30
CA ARG A 183 14.87 -7.45 10.55
C ARG A 183 14.79 -8.98 10.58
N LYS A 184 15.23 -9.57 11.71
CA LYS A 184 15.22 -11.01 12.00
C LYS A 184 16.10 -11.84 11.06
N GLN A 185 17.16 -11.22 10.55
CA GLN A 185 18.19 -11.90 9.77
C GLN A 185 19.38 -12.26 10.65
N LYS A 186 20.00 -13.40 10.38
CA LYS A 186 21.18 -13.84 11.12
C LYS A 186 22.40 -12.99 10.78
N ALA A 187 23.30 -12.77 11.75
CA ALA A 187 24.58 -12.11 11.56
C ALA A 187 25.55 -13.03 10.79
N LYS A 188 25.22 -13.33 9.55
CA LYS A 188 25.97 -14.17 8.63
C LYS A 188 25.90 -13.57 7.25
N GLU A 189 26.99 -13.62 6.49
CA GLU A 189 27.00 -13.21 5.11
C GLU A 189 25.85 -13.83 4.34
N THR A 190 25.04 -13.00 3.74
CA THR A 190 23.79 -13.37 3.07
C THR A 190 23.59 -12.52 1.83
N LYS A 191 23.23 -13.16 0.71
CA LYS A 191 22.86 -12.47 -0.51
C LYS A 191 21.36 -12.16 -0.49
N PHE A 192 21.04 -10.86 -0.54
CA PHE A 192 19.68 -10.36 -0.65
C PHE A 192 19.38 -9.93 -2.08
N GLY A 193 18.14 -10.04 -2.49
CA GLY A 193 17.63 -9.47 -3.72
C GLY A 193 16.48 -8.53 -3.39
N ILE A 194 16.46 -7.36 -4.01
CA ILE A 194 15.41 -6.36 -3.83
C ILE A 194 14.85 -5.98 -5.20
N PHE A 195 13.55 -6.00 -5.34
CA PHE A 195 12.85 -5.52 -6.52
C PHE A 195 11.58 -4.75 -6.12
N MET A 196 11.10 -3.91 -7.02
CA MET A 196 9.92 -3.08 -6.79
C MET A 196 8.85 -3.36 -7.83
N ARG A 197 7.62 -3.12 -7.48
CA ARG A 197 6.51 -3.00 -8.41
C ARG A 197 5.63 -1.81 -8.06
N ASP A 198 5.03 -1.22 -9.09
CA ASP A 198 4.03 -0.16 -8.94
C ASP A 198 2.58 -0.72 -8.91
N GLN A 199 1.61 0.18 -8.83
CA GLN A 199 0.18 -0.16 -8.82
C GLN A 199 -0.31 -0.78 -10.14
N TRP A 200 0.39 -0.58 -11.25
CA TRP A 200 0.05 -1.15 -12.56
C TRP A 200 0.75 -2.47 -12.84
N MET A 201 1.42 -3.04 -11.82
CA MET A 201 2.19 -4.28 -11.93
C MET A 201 3.41 -4.18 -12.87
N ASN A 202 3.97 -2.99 -13.01
CA ASN A 202 5.28 -2.84 -13.63
C ASN A 202 6.35 -3.21 -12.61
N TYR A 203 7.25 -4.10 -12.97
CA TYR A 203 8.33 -4.60 -12.12
C TYR A 203 9.67 -4.00 -12.54
N THR A 204 10.53 -3.77 -11.56
CA THR A 204 11.95 -3.51 -11.80
C THR A 204 12.72 -4.81 -11.96
N ASP A 205 13.95 -4.71 -12.42
CA ASP A 205 14.92 -5.77 -12.22
C ASP A 205 15.17 -5.99 -10.73
N THR A 206 15.85 -7.11 -10.39
CA THR A 206 16.24 -7.39 -9.01
C THR A 206 17.67 -6.89 -8.76
N SER A 207 17.82 -5.98 -7.80
CA SER A 207 19.13 -5.59 -7.29
C SER A 207 19.62 -6.62 -6.28
N PHE A 208 20.81 -7.16 -6.47
CA PHE A 208 21.41 -8.12 -5.55
C PHE A 208 22.55 -7.47 -4.77
N VAL A 209 22.54 -7.70 -3.46
CA VAL A 209 23.59 -7.26 -2.54
C VAL A 209 23.98 -8.39 -1.60
N THR A 210 25.27 -8.52 -1.31
CA THR A 210 25.77 -9.47 -0.32
C THR A 210 26.27 -8.68 0.88
N VAL A 211 25.66 -8.89 2.04
CA VAL A 211 25.99 -8.19 3.28
C VAL A 211 25.97 -9.14 4.47
N THR A 212 26.69 -8.77 5.51
CA THR A 212 26.61 -9.42 6.83
C THR A 212 25.85 -8.51 7.78
N PRO A 213 24.61 -8.85 8.17
CA PRO A 213 23.86 -8.11 9.19
C PRO A 213 24.66 -7.99 10.48
N PHE A 214 24.52 -6.86 11.18
CA PHE A 214 25.12 -6.72 12.50
C PHE A 214 24.41 -7.66 13.48
N TYR A 215 25.20 -8.22 14.40
CA TYR A 215 24.64 -9.05 15.46
C TYR A 215 23.76 -8.22 16.38
N GLU A 216 22.59 -8.75 16.71
CA GLU A 216 21.66 -8.20 17.70
C GLU A 216 21.08 -9.33 18.52
N GLU A 217 21.05 -9.17 19.82
CA GLU A 217 20.45 -10.09 20.78
C GLU A 217 19.47 -9.31 21.66
N GLN A 218 18.34 -9.89 21.93
CA GLN A 218 17.40 -9.32 22.89
C GLN A 218 17.94 -9.54 24.31
N ILE A 219 18.04 -8.46 25.08
CA ILE A 219 18.37 -8.55 26.49
C ILE A 219 17.12 -9.03 27.22
N THR A 220 17.22 -10.17 27.91
CA THR A 220 16.11 -10.80 28.64
C THR A 220 16.34 -10.81 30.14
N ASP A 221 17.56 -10.51 30.60
CA ASP A 221 17.97 -10.48 32.01
C ASP A 221 17.79 -9.08 32.60
N LEU A 222 16.61 -8.49 32.38
CA LEU A 222 16.23 -7.17 32.90
C LEU A 222 15.51 -7.33 34.24
N ALA A 223 15.84 -6.47 35.20
CA ALA A 223 15.15 -6.38 36.47
C ALA A 223 15.00 -4.94 36.91
N MET A 224 13.92 -4.64 37.63
CA MET A 224 13.73 -3.34 38.24
C MET A 224 14.87 -3.03 39.22
N TYR A 225 15.31 -1.81 39.19
CA TYR A 225 16.30 -1.26 40.15
C TYR A 225 15.87 0.14 40.49
N THR A 226 15.52 0.38 41.76
CA THR A 226 14.99 1.68 42.17
C THR A 226 16.13 2.61 42.56
N MET A 227 16.16 3.79 41.96
CA MET A 227 17.07 4.88 42.30
C MET A 227 16.30 6.07 42.87
N GLN A 228 17.03 6.99 43.48
CA GLN A 228 16.44 8.24 43.93
C GLN A 228 15.95 9.05 42.72
N GLY A 229 14.69 9.43 42.72
CA GLY A 229 14.04 10.15 41.63
C GLY A 229 13.18 9.27 40.73
N ASP A 230 13.27 7.96 40.85
CA ASP A 230 12.39 7.04 40.09
C ASP A 230 10.92 7.22 40.48
N GLY A 231 10.06 7.06 39.49
CA GLY A 231 8.61 7.01 39.66
C GLY A 231 8.23 5.82 40.56
N LYS A 232 7.40 6.06 41.57
CA LYS A 232 6.91 4.98 42.43
C LYS A 232 5.85 4.16 41.70
N PRO A 233 5.94 2.82 41.72
CA PRO A 233 4.89 1.98 41.17
C PRO A 233 3.63 2.10 42.04
N GLU A 234 2.51 2.37 41.41
CA GLU A 234 1.19 2.39 42.03
C GLU A 234 0.28 1.34 41.42
N TRP A 235 -0.85 1.13 42.09
CA TRP A 235 -1.94 0.26 41.63
C TRP A 235 -1.52 -1.20 41.51
N GLN A 236 -0.58 -1.64 42.33
CA GLN A 236 -0.12 -3.04 42.34
C GLN A 236 -1.25 -3.99 42.74
N ASP A 237 -2.16 -3.57 43.61
CA ASP A 237 -3.36 -4.32 43.98
C ASP A 237 -4.37 -4.50 42.83
N TYR A 238 -4.26 -3.66 41.80
CA TYR A 238 -5.03 -3.75 40.57
C TYR A 238 -4.29 -4.45 39.42
N GLY A 239 -3.20 -5.12 39.74
CA GLY A 239 -2.46 -5.93 38.77
C GLY A 239 -1.37 -5.17 37.98
N PHE A 240 -1.06 -3.92 38.30
CA PHE A 240 0.04 -3.19 37.69
C PHE A 240 1.33 -3.42 38.45
N ARG A 241 2.26 -4.14 37.86
CA ARG A 241 3.54 -4.50 38.49
C ARG A 241 4.73 -4.05 37.65
N PRO A 242 5.81 -3.54 38.26
CA PRO A 242 7.00 -3.12 37.53
C PRO A 242 7.62 -4.22 36.67
N GLU A 243 7.52 -5.47 37.09
CA GLU A 243 8.07 -6.63 36.38
C GLU A 243 7.43 -6.86 35.03
N TYR A 244 6.19 -6.40 34.84
CA TYR A 244 5.48 -6.48 33.56
C TYR A 244 6.04 -5.59 32.47
N LEU A 245 6.98 -4.67 32.79
CA LEU A 245 7.73 -3.94 31.77
C LEU A 245 8.64 -4.85 30.93
N PHE A 246 8.98 -6.05 31.41
CA PHE A 246 9.98 -6.92 30.81
C PHE A 246 9.43 -8.29 30.42
N ASP A 247 8.14 -8.55 30.57
CA ASP A 247 7.51 -9.86 30.32
C ASP A 247 7.18 -10.11 28.85
N ALA A 248 7.44 -9.13 27.98
CA ALA A 248 7.08 -9.13 26.55
C ALA A 248 5.57 -9.27 26.27
N SER A 249 4.72 -9.19 27.29
CA SER A 249 3.27 -9.19 27.16
C SER A 249 2.77 -7.82 26.67
N ARG A 250 1.68 -7.84 25.93
CA ARG A 250 0.92 -6.62 25.57
C ARG A 250 -0.46 -6.61 26.20
N ASN A 251 -0.76 -7.65 26.93
CA ASN A 251 -2.03 -7.82 27.60
C ASN A 251 -2.05 -7.08 28.94
N ASP A 252 -3.14 -7.24 29.66
CA ASP A 252 -3.43 -6.54 30.91
C ASP A 252 -2.27 -6.55 31.90
N GLY A 253 -2.02 -5.42 32.46
CA GLY A 253 -0.90 -5.16 33.33
C GLY A 253 0.05 -4.14 32.71
N GLY A 254 1.17 -3.94 33.31
CA GLY A 254 2.16 -2.95 32.91
C GLY A 254 2.60 -2.15 34.11
N PHE A 255 3.36 -1.12 33.86
CA PHE A 255 3.81 -0.21 34.90
C PHE A 255 2.90 1.01 34.98
N HIS A 256 2.43 1.34 36.19
CA HIS A 256 1.67 2.54 36.46
C HIS A 256 2.39 3.38 37.51
N THR A 257 2.63 4.65 37.21
CA THR A 257 3.21 5.62 38.16
C THR A 257 2.11 6.38 38.88
N THR A 258 2.44 6.96 40.04
CA THR A 258 1.49 7.73 40.82
C THR A 258 1.00 8.98 40.09
N ASN A 259 -0.33 9.18 40.10
CA ASN A 259 -0.92 10.43 39.66
C ASN A 259 -0.61 11.59 40.61
N SER A 260 -0.25 11.33 41.87
CA SER A 260 -0.04 12.32 42.89
C SER A 260 1.31 13.08 42.75
N SER A 261 2.25 12.52 42.01
CA SER A 261 3.54 13.15 41.78
C SER A 261 3.64 13.97 40.48
N GLY A 262 2.58 14.07 39.70
CA GLY A 262 2.30 14.90 38.53
C GLY A 262 3.40 15.70 37.81
N LYS A 263 4.64 15.51 38.17
CA LYS A 263 5.78 16.23 37.58
C LYS A 263 6.47 15.32 36.59
N LEU A 264 6.35 15.66 35.33
CA LEU A 264 7.19 15.13 34.26
C LEU A 264 8.59 15.70 34.34
N PRO A 265 9.64 14.97 33.97
CA PRO A 265 9.62 13.63 33.37
C PRO A 265 9.50 12.51 34.42
N HIS A 266 8.87 11.38 34.02
CA HIS A 266 8.91 10.13 34.79
C HIS A 266 10.23 9.41 34.52
N GLN A 267 10.92 8.98 35.55
CA GLN A 267 12.14 8.21 35.47
C GLN A 267 11.88 6.80 35.99
N ILE A 268 12.41 5.81 35.28
CA ILE A 268 12.36 4.40 35.66
C ILE A 268 13.76 3.85 35.46
N THR A 269 14.32 3.23 36.50
CA THR A 269 15.63 2.59 36.44
C THR A 269 15.49 1.08 36.44
N PHE A 270 16.26 0.43 35.61
CA PHE A 270 16.38 -1.04 35.59
C PHE A 270 17.85 -1.42 35.40
N LYS A 271 18.17 -2.65 35.79
CA LYS A 271 19.50 -3.23 35.62
C LYS A 271 19.47 -4.36 34.62
N CYS A 272 20.53 -4.55 33.88
CA CYS A 272 20.84 -5.71 33.08
C CYS A 272 21.72 -6.67 33.90
N GLY A 273 21.60 -7.97 33.69
CA GLY A 273 22.40 -8.97 34.41
C GLY A 273 23.90 -8.89 34.15
N LYS A 274 24.31 -8.28 33.05
CA LYS A 274 25.72 -7.99 32.68
C LYS A 274 25.83 -6.68 31.92
N ALA A 275 27.04 -6.27 31.62
CA ALA A 275 27.28 -5.11 30.75
C ALA A 275 26.91 -5.42 29.29
N TYR A 276 26.13 -4.54 28.68
CA TYR A 276 25.73 -4.61 27.28
C TYR A 276 26.04 -3.28 26.57
N GLN A 277 26.27 -3.37 25.27
CA GLN A 277 26.21 -2.21 24.38
C GLN A 277 24.78 -2.07 23.87
N LEU A 278 24.01 -1.15 24.43
CA LEU A 278 22.63 -0.92 24.04
C LEU A 278 22.59 -0.25 22.66
N ARG A 279 21.74 -0.77 21.77
CA ARG A 279 21.59 -0.26 20.41
C ARG A 279 20.17 0.08 20.06
N ARG A 280 19.21 -0.64 20.61
CA ARG A 280 17.80 -0.46 20.31
C ARG A 280 16.97 -0.61 21.57
N PHE A 281 16.01 0.29 21.72
CA PHE A 281 15.01 0.24 22.76
C PHE A 281 13.63 0.13 22.12
N LYS A 282 12.73 -0.65 22.71
CA LYS A 282 11.37 -0.83 22.22
C LYS A 282 10.40 -0.75 23.39
N ILE A 283 9.50 0.22 23.34
CA ILE A 283 8.39 0.35 24.28
C ILE A 283 7.12 -0.12 23.61
N PHE A 284 6.35 -0.95 24.31
CA PHE A 284 4.99 -1.27 23.92
C PHE A 284 4.03 -0.48 24.81
N GLN A 285 3.21 0.30 24.19
CA GLN A 285 2.12 0.97 24.87
C GLN A 285 1.05 -0.04 25.25
N ARG A 286 0.22 0.30 26.24
CA ARG A 286 -0.93 -0.50 26.64
C ARG A 286 -1.84 -0.73 25.42
N SER A 287 -2.39 -1.94 25.27
CA SER A 287 -3.23 -2.31 24.14
C SER A 287 -4.52 -1.48 24.09
N GLU A 288 -5.00 -1.22 22.89
CA GLU A 288 -6.01 -0.22 22.58
C GLU A 288 -7.45 -0.63 22.83
N ASP A 289 -7.73 -1.88 23.14
CA ASP A 289 -9.09 -2.43 23.11
C ASP A 289 -10.10 -1.72 24.02
N ASN A 290 -9.63 -0.99 25.03
CA ASN A 290 -10.49 -0.20 25.93
C ASN A 290 -10.13 1.30 26.03
N TYR A 291 -9.00 1.74 25.47
CA TYR A 291 -8.51 3.13 25.63
C TYR A 291 -7.75 3.63 24.41
N PRO A 292 -8.42 3.83 23.26
CA PRO A 292 -7.74 4.24 22.02
C PRO A 292 -7.06 5.62 22.11
N TYR A 293 -7.39 6.40 23.11
CA TYR A 293 -6.83 7.76 23.33
C TYR A 293 -6.22 7.93 24.72
N ASN A 294 -5.57 6.90 25.23
CA ASN A 294 -5.02 6.98 26.59
C ASN A 294 -3.92 8.06 26.66
N GLN A 295 -4.25 9.18 27.30
CA GLN A 295 -3.33 10.32 27.54
C GLN A 295 -2.14 9.94 28.39
N ALA A 296 -2.18 8.79 29.08
CA ALA A 296 -1.10 8.29 29.92
C ALA A 296 -0.01 7.52 29.14
N ASN A 297 -0.24 7.19 27.87
CA ASN A 297 0.78 6.55 27.07
C ASN A 297 1.87 7.56 26.68
N PRO A 298 3.15 7.12 26.62
CA PRO A 298 4.22 7.96 26.11
C PRO A 298 3.87 8.49 24.72
N LYS A 299 4.05 9.78 24.52
CA LYS A 299 3.99 10.39 23.19
C LYS A 299 5.36 10.33 22.56
N GLU A 300 5.41 10.15 21.26
CA GLU A 300 6.66 10.22 20.50
C GLU A 300 7.40 11.52 20.73
#